data_765e1c62d9767bc728cb10b9777a73a7
#
_entry.id   765e1c62d9767bc728cb10b9777a73a7
#
_cell.length_a   1.000
_cell.length_b   1.000
_cell.length_c   1.000
_cell.angle_alpha   90.00
_cell.angle_beta   90.00
_cell.angle_gamma   90.00
#
_symmetry.space_group_name_H-M   'P 1'
#
loop_
_entity.id
_entity.type
_entity.pdbx_description
1 polymer ?
#
loop_
_entity_poly.entity_id
_entity_poly.type
_entity_poly.pdbx_seq_one_letter_code
_entity_poly.pdbx_strand_id
1 'polypeptide(L)'
;MAHRQKNLHIIENCHFVLKNSQLNHHKKEELKKFKELQESCFSNKVSIKNSLSNSGGMINYPTSQKDIVRPGICLYGSSSNLVNKNIKLKPVMTLKSKFISIKEIEKGEKVGYEGTWEAKKKSTIGILPIGYGDGYPINLSNCGKVFINGNLAPVIGNVSMDMVAIDLSKISKISYKDEAISVSYTHLRAHETSAY
;
A
#
# COMPACT_ATOMS: atom_id res chain seq x y z
N MET A 1 -28.54 26.59 10.02
CA MET A 1 -27.37 25.90 10.64
C MET A 1 -27.72 24.56 11.28
N ALA A 2 -28.87 24.33 11.86
CA ALA A 2 -29.26 23.08 12.53
C ALA A 2 -29.36 21.85 11.61
N HIS A 3 -29.68 21.98 10.32
CA HIS A 3 -29.79 20.87 9.37
C HIS A 3 -28.45 20.23 8.98
N ARG A 4 -27.34 20.97 9.04
CA ARG A 4 -26.02 20.46 8.67
C ARG A 4 -25.40 19.54 9.75
N GLN A 5 -25.73 19.77 11.01
CA GLN A 5 -25.25 18.94 12.13
C GLN A 5 -25.94 17.56 12.20
N LYS A 6 -27.25 17.48 11.87
CA LYS A 6 -27.96 16.19 11.86
C LYS A 6 -27.43 15.23 10.78
N ASN A 7 -27.06 15.75 9.61
CA ASN A 7 -26.49 14.94 8.53
C ASN A 7 -25.07 14.42 8.87
N LEU A 8 -24.29 15.15 9.64
CA LEU A 8 -22.96 14.73 10.09
C LEU A 8 -23.03 13.53 11.06
N HIS A 9 -23.98 13.52 11.98
CA HIS A 9 -24.18 12.41 12.93
C HIS A 9 -24.55 11.08 12.27
N ILE A 10 -25.34 11.11 11.20
CA ILE A 10 -25.70 9.90 10.47
C ILE A 10 -24.49 9.32 9.70
N ILE A 11 -23.61 10.16 9.17
CA ILE A 11 -22.37 9.74 8.50
C ILE A 11 -21.39 9.12 9.49
N GLU A 12 -21.24 9.68 10.68
CA GLU A 12 -20.35 9.14 11.73
C GLU A 12 -20.82 7.76 12.23
N ASN A 13 -22.11 7.56 12.43
CA ASN A 13 -22.65 6.27 12.83
C ASN A 13 -22.51 5.19 11.72
N CYS A 14 -22.61 5.56 10.46
CA CYS A 14 -22.37 4.64 9.35
C CYS A 14 -20.87 4.26 9.19
N HIS A 15 -19.97 5.10 9.66
CA HIS A 15 -18.53 4.82 9.64
C HIS A 15 -18.15 3.71 10.63
N PHE A 16 -18.88 3.56 11.73
CA PHE A 16 -18.64 2.55 12.76
C PHE A 16 -18.97 1.12 12.30
N VAL A 17 -19.94 0.96 11.42
CA VAL A 17 -20.45 -0.34 10.94
C VAL A 17 -19.46 -1.11 10.05
N LEU A 18 -18.45 -0.45 9.46
CA LEU A 18 -17.55 -1.08 8.47
C LEU A 18 -16.15 -1.42 8.98
N LYS A 19 -15.86 -1.21 10.25
CA LYS A 19 -14.51 -1.49 10.79
C LYS A 19 -14.10 -2.97 10.75
N ASN A 20 -15.05 -3.90 10.70
CA ASN A 20 -14.84 -5.35 10.74
C ASN A 20 -15.15 -6.07 9.42
N SER A 21 -14.65 -5.60 8.30
CA SER A 21 -14.94 -6.19 6.97
C SER A 21 -14.39 -7.61 6.75
N GLN A 22 -13.75 -8.24 7.73
CA GLN A 22 -13.07 -9.53 7.55
C GLN A 22 -13.86 -10.78 7.96
N LEU A 23 -15.00 -10.68 8.66
CA LEU A 23 -15.74 -11.84 9.17
C LEU A 23 -17.17 -11.91 8.62
N ASN A 24 -17.48 -13.00 7.92
CA ASN A 24 -18.76 -13.21 7.21
C ASN A 24 -20.03 -13.18 8.08
N HIS A 25 -19.95 -13.47 9.37
CA HIS A 25 -21.12 -13.53 10.27
C HIS A 25 -21.62 -12.14 10.72
N HIS A 26 -20.71 -11.22 11.02
CA HIS A 26 -21.06 -9.87 11.48
C HIS A 26 -21.74 -8.99 10.40
N LYS A 27 -21.55 -9.30 9.13
CA LYS A 27 -22.06 -8.47 8.03
C LYS A 27 -23.57 -8.48 7.84
N LYS A 28 -24.21 -9.61 8.10
CA LYS A 28 -25.68 -9.68 8.04
C LYS A 28 -26.30 -8.84 9.13
N GLU A 29 -25.73 -8.85 10.33
CA GLU A 29 -26.18 -8.02 11.45
C GLU A 29 -25.93 -6.54 11.19
N GLU A 30 -24.77 -6.19 10.64
CA GLU A 30 -24.43 -4.81 10.31
C GLU A 30 -25.38 -4.24 9.22
N LEU A 31 -25.67 -5.02 8.19
CA LEU A 31 -26.63 -4.64 7.17
C LEU A 31 -28.06 -4.52 7.73
N LYS A 32 -28.42 -5.38 8.68
CA LYS A 32 -29.73 -5.33 9.37
C LYS A 32 -29.82 -4.05 10.20
N LYS A 33 -28.84 -3.78 11.05
CA LYS A 33 -28.77 -2.53 11.85
C LYS A 33 -28.80 -1.28 10.98
N PHE A 34 -28.10 -1.31 9.83
CA PHE A 34 -28.15 -0.19 8.90
C PHE A 34 -29.54 0.03 8.32
N LYS A 35 -30.28 -1.04 7.98
CA LYS A 35 -31.66 -0.93 7.51
C LYS A 35 -32.59 -0.38 8.59
N GLU A 36 -32.48 -0.87 9.83
CA GLU A 36 -33.24 -0.38 10.98
C GLU A 36 -33.00 1.11 11.24
N LEU A 37 -31.74 1.55 11.17
CA LEU A 37 -31.40 2.98 11.27
C LEU A 37 -31.98 3.78 10.10
N GLN A 38 -31.93 3.23 8.90
CA GLN A 38 -32.49 3.83 7.71
C GLN A 38 -34.01 4.05 7.87
N GLU A 39 -34.74 3.05 8.29
CA GLU A 39 -36.18 3.10 8.53
C GLU A 39 -36.54 4.12 9.61
N SER A 40 -35.79 4.16 10.71
CA SER A 40 -36.00 5.14 11.78
C SER A 40 -35.76 6.59 11.36
N CYS A 41 -34.84 6.82 10.41
CA CYS A 41 -34.53 8.16 9.90
C CYS A 41 -35.49 8.65 8.82
N PHE A 42 -36.14 7.72 8.07
CA PHE A 42 -37.04 8.06 6.96
C PHE A 42 -38.46 8.51 7.41
N SER A 43 -38.78 8.42 8.70
CA SER A 43 -40.08 8.88 9.23
C SER A 43 -40.36 10.38 8.94
N ASN A 44 -39.36 11.17 8.52
CA ASN A 44 -39.45 12.62 8.39
C ASN A 44 -39.34 13.17 6.95
N LYS A 45 -39.65 12.41 5.90
CA LYS A 45 -39.66 12.85 4.49
C LYS A 45 -38.35 13.52 3.99
N VAL A 46 -37.21 13.27 4.60
CA VAL A 46 -35.92 13.82 4.17
C VAL A 46 -35.23 12.80 3.25
N SER A 47 -34.90 13.21 2.03
CA SER A 47 -34.07 12.40 1.13
C SER A 47 -32.63 12.36 1.64
N ILE A 48 -32.22 11.23 2.17
CA ILE A 48 -30.86 11.02 2.73
C ILE A 48 -30.09 10.12 1.76
N LYS A 49 -28.91 10.60 1.33
CA LYS A 49 -27.96 9.77 0.57
C LYS A 49 -27.18 8.86 1.53
N ASN A 50 -27.15 7.58 1.22
CA ASN A 50 -26.53 6.55 2.02
C ASN A 50 -25.14 6.23 1.53
N SER A 51 -24.18 6.08 2.45
CA SER A 51 -22.82 5.67 2.13
C SER A 51 -22.35 4.61 3.12
N LEU A 52 -22.27 3.37 2.69
CA LEU A 52 -21.92 2.24 3.53
C LEU A 52 -20.55 1.64 3.18
N SER A 53 -20.19 1.58 1.90
CA SER A 53 -19.06 0.80 1.41
C SER A 53 -17.76 1.59 1.35
N ASN A 54 -16.70 1.03 1.94
CA ASN A 54 -15.30 1.36 1.66
C ASN A 54 -14.77 0.49 0.50
N SER A 55 -13.46 0.51 0.21
CA SER A 55 -12.85 -0.31 -0.87
C SER A 55 -13.20 -1.78 -0.78
N GLY A 56 -13.07 -2.38 0.42
CA GLY A 56 -13.38 -3.80 0.63
C GLY A 56 -14.87 -4.10 0.51
N GLY A 57 -15.73 -3.26 1.10
CA GLY A 57 -17.18 -3.37 0.99
C GLY A 57 -17.66 -3.26 -0.45
N MET A 58 -17.15 -2.27 -1.19
CA MET A 58 -17.50 -2.03 -2.58
C MET A 58 -17.17 -3.24 -3.48
N ILE A 59 -16.00 -3.84 -3.29
CA ILE A 59 -15.50 -4.91 -4.17
C ILE A 59 -16.04 -6.28 -3.76
N ASN A 60 -16.02 -6.58 -2.46
CA ASN A 60 -16.40 -7.91 -1.97
C ASN A 60 -17.91 -8.08 -1.77
N TYR A 61 -18.64 -6.98 -1.60
CA TYR A 61 -20.07 -6.98 -1.26
C TYR A 61 -20.86 -5.96 -2.08
N PRO A 62 -21.13 -6.25 -3.36
CA PRO A 62 -21.88 -5.33 -4.23
C PRO A 62 -23.22 -4.88 -3.65
N THR A 63 -23.88 -5.74 -2.85
CA THR A 63 -25.16 -5.42 -2.17
C THR A 63 -25.02 -4.34 -1.08
N SER A 64 -23.81 -4.06 -0.63
CA SER A 64 -23.54 -2.98 0.35
C SER A 64 -23.31 -1.62 -0.33
N GLN A 65 -23.23 -1.58 -1.65
CA GLN A 65 -23.16 -0.33 -2.40
C GLN A 65 -24.51 0.37 -2.29
N LYS A 66 -24.48 1.64 -1.99
CA LYS A 66 -25.65 2.51 -1.86
C LYS A 66 -25.45 3.73 -2.77
N ASP A 67 -26.04 4.86 -2.41
CA ASP A 67 -25.97 6.08 -3.22
C ASP A 67 -24.54 6.61 -3.39
N ILE A 68 -23.67 6.38 -2.39
CA ILE A 68 -22.28 6.83 -2.39
C ILE A 68 -21.40 5.68 -1.91
N VAL A 69 -20.27 5.46 -2.58
CA VAL A 69 -19.18 4.58 -2.13
C VAL A 69 -17.95 5.40 -1.76
N ARG A 70 -17.15 4.88 -0.83
CA ARG A 70 -15.90 5.53 -0.36
C ARG A 70 -14.70 4.68 -0.72
N PRO A 71 -14.28 4.65 -2.00
CA PRO A 71 -13.06 3.95 -2.39
C PRO A 71 -11.86 4.67 -1.78
N GLY A 72 -10.96 3.90 -1.18
CA GLY A 72 -9.69 4.39 -0.66
C GLY A 72 -8.56 3.61 -1.33
N ILE A 73 -8.07 2.58 -0.67
CA ILE A 73 -6.89 1.80 -1.09
C ILE A 73 -7.01 1.22 -2.51
N CYS A 74 -8.20 0.87 -2.96
CA CYS A 74 -8.41 0.35 -4.32
C CYS A 74 -8.13 1.38 -5.42
N LEU A 75 -8.25 2.70 -5.14
CA LEU A 75 -7.89 3.75 -6.08
C LEU A 75 -6.39 3.76 -6.40
N TYR A 76 -5.58 3.28 -5.47
CA TYR A 76 -4.13 3.17 -5.65
C TYR A 76 -3.71 1.81 -6.22
N GLY A 77 -4.66 0.98 -6.61
CA GLY A 77 -4.37 -0.33 -7.20
C GLY A 77 -4.02 -1.43 -6.20
N SER A 78 -4.25 -1.19 -4.90
CA SER A 78 -4.02 -2.20 -3.87
C SER A 78 -5.29 -3.00 -3.59
N SER A 79 -5.12 -4.30 -3.43
CA SER A 79 -6.20 -5.27 -3.24
C SER A 79 -5.96 -6.23 -2.06
N SER A 80 -5.23 -5.79 -1.04
CA SER A 80 -4.74 -6.65 0.04
C SER A 80 -5.79 -7.57 0.70
N ASN A 81 -7.07 -7.24 0.58
CA ASN A 81 -8.17 -8.00 1.20
C ASN A 81 -9.32 -8.29 0.23
N LEU A 82 -9.05 -8.41 -1.08
CA LEU A 82 -10.09 -8.77 -2.03
C LEU A 82 -10.35 -10.27 -2.02
N VAL A 83 -11.57 -10.64 -1.66
CA VAL A 83 -12.10 -12.01 -1.81
C VAL A 83 -12.40 -12.30 -3.28
N ASN A 84 -12.83 -11.29 -4.04
CA ASN A 84 -13.14 -11.42 -5.46
C ASN A 84 -11.85 -11.36 -6.30
N LYS A 85 -11.30 -12.53 -6.65
CA LYS A 85 -10.07 -12.68 -7.46
C LYS A 85 -10.24 -12.24 -8.93
N ASN A 86 -11.46 -11.98 -9.39
CA ASN A 86 -11.72 -11.58 -10.79
C ASN A 86 -11.42 -10.09 -11.02
N ILE A 87 -11.30 -9.29 -9.97
CA ILE A 87 -11.00 -7.87 -10.08
C ILE A 87 -9.49 -7.68 -10.04
N LYS A 88 -8.91 -7.29 -11.17
CA LYS A 88 -7.49 -6.93 -11.30
C LYS A 88 -7.35 -5.42 -11.20
N LEU A 89 -6.88 -4.94 -10.05
CA LEU A 89 -6.48 -3.54 -9.89
C LEU A 89 -5.08 -3.33 -10.46
N LYS A 90 -4.85 -2.15 -11.04
CA LYS A 90 -3.52 -1.76 -11.54
C LYS A 90 -2.88 -0.80 -10.55
N PRO A 91 -1.62 -1.00 -10.14
CA PRO A 91 -0.89 -0.03 -9.34
C PRO A 91 -0.81 1.31 -10.07
N VAL A 92 -1.10 2.40 -9.36
CA VAL A 92 -1.06 3.76 -9.92
C VAL A 92 0.09 4.59 -9.37
N MET A 93 0.79 4.11 -8.35
CA MET A 93 1.92 4.79 -7.74
C MET A 93 3.21 4.04 -8.05
N THR A 94 4.23 4.79 -8.47
CA THR A 94 5.56 4.28 -8.78
C THR A 94 6.60 5.14 -8.08
N LEU A 95 7.44 4.53 -7.24
CA LEU A 95 8.57 5.20 -6.63
C LEU A 95 9.79 5.05 -7.55
N LYS A 96 10.34 6.17 -7.97
CA LYS A 96 11.53 6.23 -8.83
C LYS A 96 12.65 6.99 -8.13
N SER A 97 13.87 6.53 -8.35
CA SER A 97 15.06 7.22 -7.86
C SER A 97 16.23 7.01 -8.82
N LYS A 98 17.28 7.82 -8.67
CA LYS A 98 18.54 7.70 -9.42
C LYS A 98 19.68 7.39 -8.47
N PHE A 99 20.73 6.78 -8.99
CA PHE A 99 21.91 6.44 -8.19
C PHE A 99 22.70 7.68 -7.80
N ILE A 100 23.03 7.80 -6.51
CA ILE A 100 23.97 8.80 -6.00
C ILE A 100 25.40 8.26 -5.90
N SER A 101 25.54 6.93 -5.86
CA SER A 101 26.85 6.27 -5.87
C SER A 101 26.74 4.93 -6.60
N ILE A 102 27.73 4.64 -7.43
CA ILE A 102 27.94 3.32 -8.05
C ILE A 102 29.40 2.99 -7.82
N LYS A 103 29.69 1.86 -7.18
CA LYS A 103 31.05 1.44 -6.85
C LYS A 103 31.22 -0.07 -6.93
N GLU A 104 32.44 -0.50 -7.18
CA GLU A 104 32.86 -1.89 -7.02
C GLU A 104 33.26 -2.15 -5.59
N ILE A 105 32.98 -3.33 -5.10
CA ILE A 105 33.41 -3.84 -3.80
C ILE A 105 34.01 -5.23 -3.99
N GLU A 106 35.01 -5.54 -3.14
CA GLU A 106 35.70 -6.82 -3.20
C GLU A 106 34.95 -7.92 -2.40
N LYS A 107 35.31 -9.17 -2.65
CA LYS A 107 34.79 -10.31 -1.89
C LYS A 107 35.07 -10.13 -0.38
N GLY A 108 34.05 -10.36 0.44
CA GLY A 108 34.11 -10.24 1.90
C GLY A 108 33.73 -8.86 2.43
N GLU A 109 33.61 -7.84 1.57
CA GLU A 109 33.11 -6.54 2.02
C GLU A 109 31.62 -6.59 2.38
N LYS A 110 31.26 -5.88 3.44
CA LYS A 110 29.91 -5.83 3.99
C LYS A 110 29.19 -4.54 3.59
N VAL A 111 27.88 -4.62 3.42
CA VAL A 111 27.04 -3.50 3.00
C VAL A 111 25.94 -3.24 4.02
N GLY A 112 25.67 -1.95 4.26
CA GLY A 112 24.60 -1.46 5.13
C GLY A 112 24.93 -1.56 6.61
N TYR A 113 24.00 -1.08 7.43
CA TYR A 113 24.10 -1.17 8.89
C TYR A 113 24.17 -2.62 9.33
N GLU A 114 24.99 -2.90 10.35
CA GLU A 114 25.24 -4.24 10.91
C GLU A 114 25.89 -5.22 9.93
N GLY A 115 26.20 -4.80 8.70
CA GLY A 115 26.83 -5.65 7.70
C GLY A 115 26.05 -6.92 7.40
N THR A 116 24.73 -6.83 7.35
CA THR A 116 23.84 -7.99 7.17
C THR A 116 23.93 -8.64 5.79
N TRP A 117 24.60 -7.98 4.85
CA TRP A 117 24.94 -8.54 3.55
C TRP A 117 26.45 -8.47 3.31
N GLU A 118 27.02 -9.55 2.78
CA GLU A 118 28.45 -9.68 2.47
C GLU A 118 28.64 -10.10 1.02
N ALA A 119 29.59 -9.45 0.33
CA ALA A 119 29.92 -9.75 -1.06
C ALA A 119 30.60 -11.11 -1.18
N LYS A 120 29.96 -12.07 -1.84
CA LYS A 120 30.51 -13.41 -2.09
C LYS A 120 31.59 -13.44 -3.19
N LYS A 121 31.65 -12.41 -3.99
CA LYS A 121 32.61 -12.17 -5.07
C LYS A 121 32.72 -10.67 -5.31
N LYS A 122 33.67 -10.25 -6.13
CA LYS A 122 33.73 -8.87 -6.63
C LYS A 122 32.36 -8.48 -7.19
N SER A 123 31.78 -7.40 -6.73
CA SER A 123 30.39 -7.02 -7.00
C SER A 123 30.29 -5.51 -7.25
N THR A 124 29.39 -5.11 -8.16
CA THR A 124 29.03 -3.71 -8.36
C THR A 124 27.79 -3.41 -7.53
N ILE A 125 27.86 -2.35 -6.74
CA ILE A 125 26.72 -1.89 -5.93
C ILE A 125 26.33 -0.47 -6.30
N GLY A 126 25.03 -0.17 -6.22
CA GLY A 126 24.49 1.16 -6.36
C GLY A 126 23.77 1.62 -5.11
N ILE A 127 23.87 2.90 -4.79
CA ILE A 127 23.15 3.52 -3.68
C ILE A 127 22.06 4.43 -4.24
N LEU A 128 20.85 4.22 -3.78
CA LEU A 128 19.67 5.05 -4.08
C LEU A 128 19.38 5.94 -2.86
N PRO A 129 19.15 7.25 -3.03
CA PRO A 129 18.76 8.17 -1.97
C PRO A 129 17.24 8.04 -1.67
N ILE A 130 16.84 6.88 -1.19
CA ILE A 130 15.49 6.57 -0.68
C ILE A 130 15.66 5.62 0.51
N GLY A 131 14.86 5.82 1.54
CA GLY A 131 14.89 4.97 2.72
C GLY A 131 13.55 4.94 3.44
N TYR A 132 13.55 4.44 4.67
CA TYR A 132 12.29 4.34 5.42
C TYR A 132 11.71 5.72 5.78
N GLY A 133 12.52 6.76 5.85
CA GLY A 133 12.06 8.14 6.01
C GLY A 133 11.21 8.64 4.84
N ASP A 134 11.40 8.08 3.63
CA ASP A 134 10.62 8.35 2.42
C ASP A 134 9.44 7.38 2.26
N GLY A 135 9.22 6.49 3.22
CA GLY A 135 8.18 5.46 3.16
C GLY A 135 8.62 4.15 2.50
N TYR A 136 9.93 3.94 2.25
CA TYR A 136 10.46 2.66 1.77
C TYR A 136 10.45 1.64 2.92
N PRO A 137 9.81 0.47 2.79
CA PRO A 137 9.64 -0.45 3.90
C PRO A 137 10.95 -1.08 4.38
N ILE A 138 11.24 -1.01 5.67
CA ILE A 138 12.45 -1.62 6.30
C ILE A 138 12.50 -3.13 6.07
N ASN A 139 11.36 -3.81 6.05
CA ASN A 139 11.29 -5.26 5.85
C ASN A 139 11.68 -5.70 4.43
N LEU A 140 11.92 -4.77 3.52
CA LEU A 140 12.52 -5.06 2.22
C LEU A 140 14.06 -5.17 2.27
N SER A 141 14.67 -5.00 3.44
CA SER A 141 16.09 -5.28 3.69
C SER A 141 16.44 -6.69 3.26
N ASN A 142 17.47 -6.85 2.44
CA ASN A 142 17.96 -8.12 1.89
C ASN A 142 16.96 -8.96 1.06
N CYS A 143 15.74 -8.49 0.83
CA CYS A 143 14.72 -9.26 0.07
C CYS A 143 13.98 -8.44 -1.00
N GLY A 144 14.00 -7.10 -0.90
CA GLY A 144 13.40 -6.22 -1.88
C GLY A 144 14.07 -6.32 -3.25
N LYS A 145 13.39 -5.82 -4.27
CA LYS A 145 13.90 -5.74 -5.64
C LYS A 145 13.53 -4.40 -6.25
N VAL A 146 14.40 -3.87 -7.09
CA VAL A 146 14.14 -2.71 -7.92
C VAL A 146 14.29 -3.07 -9.39
N PHE A 147 13.57 -2.38 -10.24
CA PHE A 147 13.62 -2.58 -11.69
C PHE A 147 14.51 -1.50 -12.32
N ILE A 148 15.50 -1.89 -13.10
CA ILE A 148 16.48 -1.00 -13.70
C ILE A 148 16.78 -1.51 -15.11
N ASN A 149 16.58 -0.68 -16.14
CA ASN A 149 16.92 -0.99 -17.53
C ASN A 149 16.42 -2.38 -17.98
N GLY A 150 15.16 -2.73 -17.65
CA GLY A 150 14.57 -4.02 -18.03
C GLY A 150 14.91 -5.19 -17.10
N ASN A 151 15.73 -5.00 -16.07
CA ASN A 151 16.21 -6.05 -15.18
C ASN A 151 15.77 -5.81 -13.71
N LEU A 152 15.59 -6.91 -12.96
CA LEU A 152 15.37 -6.86 -11.52
C LEU A 152 16.70 -6.97 -10.78
N ALA A 153 16.98 -6.00 -9.91
CA ALA A 153 18.16 -5.95 -9.05
C ALA A 153 17.74 -6.07 -7.57
N PRO A 154 18.41 -6.92 -6.78
CA PRO A 154 18.06 -7.10 -5.38
C PRO A 154 18.52 -5.92 -4.50
N VAL A 155 17.72 -5.60 -3.50
CA VAL A 155 18.11 -4.78 -2.36
C VAL A 155 19.03 -5.60 -1.46
N ILE A 156 20.15 -5.03 -1.07
CA ILE A 156 21.18 -5.66 -0.24
C ILE A 156 21.49 -4.82 1.01
N GLY A 157 21.74 -5.49 2.12
CA GLY A 157 21.91 -4.84 3.41
C GLY A 157 20.60 -4.27 3.98
N ASN A 158 20.71 -3.65 5.14
CA ASN A 158 19.56 -3.04 5.80
C ASN A 158 19.18 -1.73 5.11
N VAL A 159 17.87 -1.51 4.93
CA VAL A 159 17.31 -0.23 4.51
C VAL A 159 17.60 0.80 5.58
N SER A 160 18.25 1.92 5.21
CA SER A 160 18.51 3.03 6.13
C SER A 160 17.37 4.07 6.09
N MET A 161 17.52 5.14 6.87
CA MET A 161 16.54 6.22 6.91
C MET A 161 16.36 6.88 5.55
N ASP A 162 17.46 7.06 4.81
CA ASP A 162 17.53 7.86 3.59
C ASP A 162 18.20 7.15 2.41
N MET A 163 18.64 5.89 2.57
CA MET A 163 19.39 5.18 1.54
C MET A 163 19.06 3.69 1.47
N VAL A 164 19.16 3.15 0.26
CA VAL A 164 19.06 1.71 -0.03
C VAL A 164 20.20 1.30 -0.95
N ALA A 165 20.86 0.20 -0.63
CA ALA A 165 21.89 -0.40 -1.47
C ALA A 165 21.31 -1.49 -2.39
N ILE A 166 21.77 -1.49 -3.63
CA ILE A 166 21.30 -2.39 -4.70
C ILE A 166 22.47 -3.17 -5.27
N ASP A 167 22.36 -4.47 -5.43
CA ASP A 167 23.35 -5.27 -6.17
C ASP A 167 23.12 -5.14 -7.67
N LEU A 168 24.06 -4.51 -8.35
CA LEU A 168 24.07 -4.24 -9.78
C LEU A 168 24.91 -5.25 -10.57
N SER A 169 25.50 -6.26 -9.94
CA SER A 169 26.47 -7.18 -10.54
C SER A 169 25.93 -7.94 -11.77
N LYS A 170 24.62 -8.03 -11.91
CA LYS A 170 23.95 -8.69 -13.06
C LYS A 170 23.49 -7.71 -14.14
N ILE A 171 23.71 -6.41 -13.95
CA ILE A 171 23.26 -5.38 -14.89
C ILE A 171 24.46 -4.87 -15.65
N SER A 172 24.47 -5.07 -16.95
CA SER A 172 25.48 -4.51 -17.85
C SER A 172 25.16 -3.05 -18.15
N LYS A 173 26.19 -2.20 -18.15
CA LYS A 173 26.10 -0.77 -18.52
C LYS A 173 25.11 0.01 -17.67
N ILE A 174 25.48 0.23 -16.41
CA ILE A 174 24.75 1.08 -15.48
C ILE A 174 25.36 2.48 -15.44
N SER A 175 24.51 3.50 -15.33
CA SER A 175 24.87 4.91 -15.25
C SER A 175 24.13 5.61 -14.12
N TYR A 176 24.70 6.70 -13.60
CA TYR A 176 24.02 7.60 -12.65
C TYR A 176 22.72 8.21 -13.18
N LYS A 177 22.54 8.23 -14.52
CA LYS A 177 21.32 8.73 -15.17
C LYS A 177 20.18 7.71 -15.17
N ASP A 178 20.50 6.44 -14.96
CA ASP A 178 19.50 5.37 -14.99
C ASP A 178 18.55 5.47 -13.80
N GLU A 179 17.27 5.24 -14.07
CA GLU A 179 16.23 5.24 -13.04
C GLU A 179 16.07 3.83 -12.48
N ALA A 180 16.10 3.76 -11.15
CA ALA A 180 15.65 2.59 -10.41
C ALA A 180 14.18 2.78 -10.03
N ILE A 181 13.35 1.83 -10.38
CA ILE A 181 11.91 1.83 -10.11
C ILE A 181 11.67 0.81 -9.01
N SER A 182 11.23 1.28 -7.86
CA SER A 182 10.74 0.39 -6.80
C SER A 182 9.39 -0.17 -7.21
N VAL A 183 9.33 -1.48 -7.40
CA VAL A 183 8.16 -2.15 -7.96
C VAL A 183 7.06 -2.19 -6.93
N SER A 184 6.01 -1.44 -7.24
CA SER A 184 4.64 -1.58 -6.73
C SER A 184 4.33 -1.04 -5.35
N TYR A 185 3.36 -0.16 -5.32
CA TYR A 185 2.62 0.32 -4.15
C TYR A 185 2.18 -0.79 -3.16
N THR A 186 1.93 -2.01 -3.64
CA THR A 186 1.58 -3.15 -2.80
C THR A 186 2.69 -3.54 -1.83
N HIS A 187 3.97 -3.38 -2.19
CA HIS A 187 5.10 -3.63 -1.30
C HIS A 187 5.34 -2.48 -0.31
N LEU A 188 5.05 -1.24 -0.72
CA LEU A 188 5.22 -0.07 0.15
C LEU A 188 4.17 0.00 1.27
N ARG A 189 3.00 -0.63 1.09
CA ARG A 189 1.86 -0.53 2.04
C ARG A 189 1.57 -1.77 2.86
N ALA A 190 2.31 -2.86 2.71
CA ALA A 190 2.07 -4.08 3.48
C ALA A 190 2.15 -3.87 5.02
N HIS A 191 2.68 -2.74 5.48
CA HIS A 191 2.87 -2.41 6.89
C HIS A 191 1.83 -1.51 7.53
N GLU A 192 1.09 -0.71 6.77
CA GLU A 192 0.10 0.19 7.39
C GLU A 192 -1.12 -0.54 7.97
N THR A 193 -1.33 -1.79 7.60
CA THR A 193 -2.49 -2.58 8.06
C THR A 193 -2.23 -3.44 9.29
N SER A 194 -0.99 -3.53 9.76
CA SER A 194 -0.64 -4.32 10.97
C SER A 194 -0.53 -3.49 12.26
N ALA A 195 -0.75 -2.18 12.21
CA ALA A 195 -0.58 -1.27 13.35
C ALA A 195 -1.91 -0.75 13.95
N TYR A 196 -3.06 -1.41 13.66
CA TYR A 196 -4.33 -1.08 14.32
C TYR A 196 -5.11 -2.33 14.67
#